data_f3d27717af610f4415ad17e4f645c5ff
#
_entry.id   f3d27717af610f4415ad17e4f645c5ff
#
_cell.length_a   1.000
_cell.length_b   1.000
_cell.length_c   1.000
_cell.angle_alpha   90.00
_cell.angle_beta   90.00
_cell.angle_gamma   90.00
#
_symmetry.space_group_name_H-M   'P 1'
#
loop_
_entity.id
_entity.type
_entity.pdbx_description
1 polymer ?
#
loop_
_entity_poly.entity_id
_entity_poly.type
_entity_poly.pdbx_seq_one_letter_code
_entity_poly.pdbx_strand_id
1 'polypeptide(L)'
;VSADGLVVTNTHVVKARGETEIRVALSDKREYDAKVIAQDDKTDIAVLRIENGDGKFPFLEFEDSDSLEVGDLVLAIGNPFGVGQTVTSGIVSALARSDVGSSEAQIFIQTDAAINPGNSGGALVDMSGRLIGINTMIYSKTGGSVGIGFAIPSNLVRVYADSALSGRKVERPWLGAKLEPVNRDIAEGLGPNRITGAVVTRISNGGPAARAGLQPGDV
;
A
#
# COMPACT_ATOMS: atom_id res chain seq x y z
N VAL A 1 13.80 -1.06 -4.15
CA VAL A 1 13.73 -0.22 -2.93
C VAL A 1 15.02 -0.26 -2.12
N SER A 2 16.04 -0.96 -2.59
CA SER A 2 17.39 -0.90 -2.01
C SER A 2 18.46 -1.23 -3.05
N ALA A 3 19.66 -0.69 -2.88
CA ALA A 3 20.78 -0.92 -3.80
C ALA A 3 21.27 -2.38 -3.83
N ASP A 4 21.00 -3.15 -2.79
CA ASP A 4 21.35 -4.57 -2.66
C ASP A 4 20.29 -5.53 -3.24
N GLY A 5 19.32 -5.01 -4.01
CA GLY A 5 18.38 -5.81 -4.78
C GLY A 5 17.09 -6.22 -4.05
N LEU A 6 16.63 -5.43 -3.07
CA LEU A 6 15.31 -5.62 -2.52
C LEU A 6 14.26 -5.02 -3.47
N VAL A 7 13.27 -5.82 -3.84
CA VAL A 7 12.17 -5.43 -4.72
C VAL A 7 10.85 -5.60 -3.98
N VAL A 8 9.96 -4.62 -4.11
CA VAL A 8 8.60 -4.71 -3.58
C VAL A 8 7.61 -4.72 -4.73
N THR A 9 6.60 -5.56 -4.61
CA THR A 9 5.51 -5.72 -5.57
C THR A 9 4.24 -6.19 -4.85
N ASN A 10 3.17 -6.48 -5.58
CA ASN A 10 1.97 -7.07 -4.99
C ASN A 10 2.07 -8.59 -4.88
N THR A 11 1.43 -9.16 -3.85
CA THR A 11 1.35 -10.61 -3.66
C THR A 11 0.61 -11.29 -4.82
N HIS A 12 -0.47 -10.68 -5.33
CA HIS A 12 -1.21 -11.25 -6.45
C HIS A 12 -0.39 -11.31 -7.76
N VAL A 13 0.63 -10.45 -7.91
CA VAL A 13 1.54 -10.45 -9.08
C VAL A 13 2.48 -11.66 -9.02
N VAL A 14 2.98 -12.02 -7.83
CA VAL A 14 3.93 -13.14 -7.66
C VAL A 14 3.25 -14.48 -7.44
N LYS A 15 1.96 -14.51 -7.11
CA LYS A 15 1.15 -15.73 -7.01
C LYS A 15 0.76 -16.26 -8.38
N ALA A 16 1.72 -16.77 -9.11
CA ALA A 16 1.38 -17.46 -10.34
C ALA A 16 0.84 -18.87 -10.05
N ARG A 17 0.12 -19.43 -11.02
CA ARG A 17 -0.41 -20.80 -10.96
C ARG A 17 0.73 -21.79 -11.21
N GLY A 18 1.23 -22.42 -10.15
CA GLY A 18 2.29 -23.44 -10.21
C GLY A 18 3.65 -22.97 -9.69
N GLU A 19 4.68 -23.77 -9.85
CA GLU A 19 6.07 -23.39 -9.62
C GLU A 19 6.46 -22.33 -10.64
N THR A 20 6.73 -21.13 -10.19
CA THR A 20 7.02 -19.99 -11.06
C THR A 20 8.39 -19.44 -10.73
N GLU A 21 9.28 -19.46 -11.71
CA GLU A 21 10.51 -18.69 -11.66
C GLU A 21 10.14 -17.20 -11.74
N ILE A 22 10.55 -16.44 -10.74
CA ILE A 22 10.36 -14.99 -10.72
C ILE A 22 11.62 -14.36 -11.28
N ARG A 23 11.46 -13.53 -12.32
CA ARG A 23 12.55 -12.76 -12.92
C ARG A 23 12.30 -11.26 -12.80
N VAL A 24 13.34 -10.54 -12.47
CA VAL A 24 13.38 -9.08 -12.44
C VAL A 24 14.19 -8.61 -13.63
N ALA A 25 13.53 -7.96 -14.57
CA ALA A 25 14.18 -7.31 -15.72
C ALA A 25 14.39 -5.83 -15.42
N LEU A 26 15.62 -5.36 -15.59
CA LEU A 26 16.00 -3.96 -15.43
C LEU A 26 15.82 -3.18 -16.74
N SER A 27 15.84 -1.86 -16.66
CA SER A 27 15.73 -0.97 -17.83
C SER A 27 16.86 -1.14 -18.83
N ASP A 28 18.04 -1.59 -18.39
CA ASP A 28 19.21 -1.91 -19.23
C ASP A 28 19.17 -3.33 -19.81
N LYS A 29 18.03 -4.03 -19.69
CA LYS A 29 17.76 -5.38 -20.16
C LYS A 29 18.51 -6.50 -19.44
N ARG A 30 19.21 -6.21 -18.34
CA ARG A 30 19.71 -7.27 -17.46
C ARG A 30 18.53 -7.95 -16.77
N GLU A 31 18.58 -9.25 -16.66
CA GLU A 31 17.58 -10.07 -16.00
C GLU A 31 18.24 -10.84 -14.86
N TYR A 32 17.50 -10.92 -13.75
CA TYR A 32 17.96 -11.63 -12.55
C TYR A 32 16.84 -12.49 -12.02
N ASP A 33 17.18 -13.67 -11.53
CA ASP A 33 16.27 -14.47 -10.75
C ASP A 33 16.04 -13.81 -9.40
N ALA A 34 14.82 -13.95 -8.87
CA ALA A 34 14.45 -13.38 -7.61
C ALA A 34 13.62 -14.37 -6.78
N LYS A 35 13.77 -14.29 -5.46
CA LYS A 35 13.00 -15.10 -4.51
C LYS A 35 12.09 -14.24 -3.65
N VAL A 36 10.90 -14.75 -3.37
CA VAL A 36 10.00 -14.17 -2.37
C VAL A 36 10.59 -14.41 -0.99
N ILE A 37 10.93 -13.34 -0.27
CA ILE A 37 11.45 -13.42 1.10
C ILE A 37 10.40 -13.06 2.16
N ALA A 38 9.37 -12.30 1.78
CA ALA A 38 8.19 -12.05 2.58
C ALA A 38 6.99 -11.79 1.69
N GLN A 39 5.81 -12.25 2.12
CA GLN A 39 4.54 -11.91 1.46
C GLN A 39 3.39 -11.89 2.44
N ASP A 40 2.37 -11.10 2.12
CA ASP A 40 1.17 -10.99 2.92
C ASP A 40 -0.06 -10.72 2.04
N ASP A 41 -0.97 -11.67 2.05
CA ASP A 41 -2.20 -11.61 1.25
C ASP A 41 -3.17 -10.53 1.72
N LYS A 42 -3.14 -10.19 3.01
CA LYS A 42 -4.09 -9.20 3.55
C LYS A 42 -3.75 -7.77 3.15
N THR A 43 -2.46 -7.46 2.99
CA THR A 43 -2.00 -6.15 2.52
C THR A 43 -1.63 -6.15 1.05
N ASP A 44 -1.61 -7.35 0.41
CA ASP A 44 -1.22 -7.54 -0.98
C ASP A 44 0.22 -7.07 -1.27
N ILE A 45 1.12 -7.22 -0.30
CA ILE A 45 2.54 -6.88 -0.43
C ILE A 45 3.39 -8.14 -0.52
N ALA A 46 4.29 -8.19 -1.49
CA ALA A 46 5.36 -9.16 -1.60
C ALA A 46 6.71 -8.45 -1.65
N VAL A 47 7.68 -9.00 -0.94
CA VAL A 47 9.06 -8.53 -0.93
C VAL A 47 9.93 -9.62 -1.54
N LEU A 48 10.71 -9.26 -2.55
CA LEU A 48 11.59 -10.14 -3.27
C LEU A 48 13.04 -9.74 -3.02
N ARG A 49 13.94 -10.71 -3.16
CA ARG A 49 15.39 -10.51 -3.18
C ARG A 49 15.93 -10.96 -4.53
N ILE A 50 16.63 -10.09 -5.24
CA ILE A 50 17.38 -10.46 -6.45
C ILE A 50 18.52 -11.39 -6.05
N GLU A 51 18.68 -12.49 -6.77
CA GLU A 51 19.76 -13.45 -6.60
C GLU A 51 20.94 -13.13 -7.54
N ASN A 52 22.14 -13.43 -7.10
CA ASN A 52 23.35 -13.30 -7.88
C ASN A 52 23.61 -11.92 -8.51
N GLY A 53 23.05 -10.86 -7.90
CA GLY A 53 23.28 -9.48 -8.33
C GLY A 53 24.59 -8.91 -7.80
N ASP A 54 25.07 -7.86 -8.45
CA ASP A 54 26.31 -7.15 -8.08
C ASP A 54 26.14 -6.14 -6.92
N GLY A 55 24.93 -6.04 -6.34
CA GLY A 55 24.62 -5.16 -5.23
C GLY A 55 24.60 -3.67 -5.57
N LYS A 56 24.42 -3.32 -6.84
CA LYS A 56 24.42 -1.93 -7.32
C LYS A 56 23.19 -1.64 -8.18
N PHE A 57 22.02 -1.93 -7.63
CA PHE A 57 20.76 -1.70 -8.33
C PHE A 57 20.27 -0.26 -8.13
N PRO A 58 19.77 0.41 -9.18
CA PRO A 58 19.02 1.65 -9.01
C PRO A 58 17.75 1.36 -8.20
N PHE A 59 17.40 2.26 -7.28
CA PHE A 59 16.23 2.10 -6.43
C PHE A 59 15.53 3.43 -6.19
N LEU A 60 14.27 3.37 -5.76
CA LEU A 60 13.50 4.52 -5.33
C LEU A 60 13.63 4.69 -3.81
N GLU A 61 13.85 5.92 -3.37
CA GLU A 61 13.79 6.28 -1.97
C GLU A 61 12.34 6.38 -1.52
N PHE A 62 12.07 5.99 -0.28
CA PHE A 62 10.74 6.11 0.31
C PHE A 62 10.48 7.55 0.76
N GLU A 63 9.32 8.08 0.41
CA GLU A 63 8.75 9.27 1.02
C GLU A 63 7.76 8.90 2.13
N ASP A 64 7.50 9.81 3.03
CA ASP A 64 6.48 9.68 4.06
C ASP A 64 5.07 9.84 3.45
N SER A 65 4.34 8.74 3.30
CA SER A 65 2.99 8.77 2.74
C SER A 65 1.95 9.46 3.64
N ASP A 66 2.26 9.69 4.92
CA ASP A 66 1.36 10.41 5.82
C ASP A 66 1.45 11.94 5.63
N SER A 67 2.50 12.42 4.92
CA SER A 67 2.65 13.83 4.56
C SER A 67 1.89 14.26 3.30
N LEU A 68 1.27 13.30 2.59
CA LEU A 68 0.54 13.58 1.35
C LEU A 68 -0.74 14.37 1.62
N GLU A 69 -1.05 15.26 0.67
CA GLU A 69 -2.30 16.01 0.66
C GLU A 69 -3.12 15.70 -0.60
N VAL A 70 -4.45 15.81 -0.49
CA VAL A 70 -5.34 15.70 -1.65
C VAL A 70 -5.04 16.85 -2.61
N GLY A 71 -4.77 16.51 -3.86
CA GLY A 71 -4.34 17.45 -4.90
C GLY A 71 -2.85 17.35 -5.25
N ASP A 72 -2.03 16.64 -4.46
CA ASP A 72 -0.62 16.44 -4.79
C ASP A 72 -0.47 15.71 -6.12
N LEU A 73 0.44 16.20 -6.96
CA LEU A 73 0.77 15.60 -8.25
C LEU A 73 1.54 14.31 -8.04
N VAL A 74 1.14 13.26 -8.76
CA VAL A 74 1.75 11.93 -8.68
C VAL A 74 1.95 11.31 -10.07
N LEU A 75 2.93 10.39 -10.15
CA LEU A 75 3.18 9.59 -11.33
C LEU A 75 3.02 8.10 -10.98
N ALA A 76 2.16 7.40 -11.72
CA ALA A 76 2.06 5.96 -11.63
C ALA A 76 2.93 5.31 -12.71
N ILE A 77 3.84 4.44 -12.29
CA ILE A 77 4.82 3.76 -13.15
C ILE A 77 4.50 2.27 -13.14
N GLY A 78 4.50 1.66 -14.31
CA GLY A 78 4.25 0.24 -14.46
C GLY A 78 4.58 -0.26 -15.86
N ASN A 79 4.17 -1.50 -16.16
CA ASN A 79 4.30 -2.12 -17.47
C ASN A 79 2.94 -2.69 -17.90
N PRO A 80 1.94 -1.82 -18.19
CA PRO A 80 0.60 -2.27 -18.53
C PRO A 80 0.64 -3.12 -19.81
N PHE A 81 -0.04 -4.25 -19.75
CA PHE A 81 -0.15 -5.21 -20.87
C PHE A 81 1.19 -5.78 -21.39
N GLY A 82 2.31 -5.58 -20.66
CA GLY A 82 3.63 -6.05 -21.06
C GLY A 82 4.22 -5.35 -22.30
N VAL A 83 3.69 -4.18 -22.66
CA VAL A 83 4.16 -3.43 -23.85
C VAL A 83 5.35 -2.50 -23.58
N GLY A 84 5.87 -2.52 -22.36
CA GLY A 84 7.01 -1.69 -21.92
C GLY A 84 6.64 -0.76 -20.76
N GLN A 85 7.67 -0.17 -20.16
CA GLN A 85 7.50 0.76 -19.05
C GLN A 85 6.64 1.96 -19.49
N THR A 86 5.61 2.24 -18.73
CA THR A 86 4.66 3.32 -18.98
C THR A 86 4.55 4.17 -17.74
N VAL A 87 4.42 5.49 -17.94
CA VAL A 87 4.20 6.47 -16.88
C VAL A 87 2.88 7.19 -17.17
N THR A 88 2.02 7.25 -16.17
CA THR A 88 0.79 8.04 -16.21
C THR A 88 0.82 9.06 -15.07
N SER A 89 0.21 10.23 -15.28
CA SER A 89 0.15 11.31 -14.29
C SER A 89 -1.26 11.52 -13.79
N GLY A 90 -1.36 11.97 -12.56
CA GLY A 90 -2.61 12.33 -11.89
C GLY A 90 -2.33 13.04 -10.59
N ILE A 91 -3.33 13.01 -9.69
CA ILE A 91 -3.24 13.58 -8.36
C ILE A 91 -3.60 12.55 -7.28
N VAL A 92 -3.26 12.84 -6.04
CA VAL A 92 -3.87 12.20 -4.88
C VAL A 92 -5.32 12.66 -4.82
N SER A 93 -6.26 11.76 -5.11
CA SER A 93 -7.70 12.07 -5.12
C SER A 93 -8.34 11.91 -3.75
N ALA A 94 -7.82 11.00 -2.91
CA ALA A 94 -8.22 10.82 -1.53
C ALA A 94 -7.15 10.03 -0.76
N LEU A 95 -7.18 10.16 0.56
CA LEU A 95 -6.29 9.45 1.49
C LEU A 95 -7.11 8.53 2.40
N ALA A 96 -6.42 7.54 3.00
CA ALA A 96 -6.97 6.64 4.02
C ALA A 96 -8.28 5.92 3.60
N ARG A 97 -8.39 5.50 2.31
CA ARG A 97 -9.52 4.70 1.85
C ARG A 97 -9.43 3.29 2.42
N SER A 98 -10.31 2.95 3.37
CA SER A 98 -10.36 1.63 4.03
C SER A 98 -11.57 0.78 3.63
N ASP A 99 -12.55 1.36 2.97
CA ASP A 99 -13.80 0.74 2.52
C ASP A 99 -13.72 0.15 1.10
N VAL A 100 -12.51 0.02 0.58
CA VAL A 100 -12.22 -0.51 -0.76
C VAL A 100 -11.46 -1.82 -0.61
N GLY A 101 -11.92 -2.86 -1.31
CA GLY A 101 -11.28 -4.18 -1.27
C GLY A 101 -11.96 -5.17 -0.33
N SER A 102 -11.32 -6.33 -0.12
CA SER A 102 -11.88 -7.45 0.63
C SER A 102 -11.46 -7.54 2.09
N SER A 103 -10.63 -6.61 2.57
CA SER A 103 -10.05 -6.65 3.92
C SER A 103 -10.22 -5.30 4.63
N GLU A 104 -10.81 -5.31 5.83
CA GLU A 104 -10.93 -4.15 6.72
C GLU A 104 -9.57 -3.57 7.19
N ALA A 105 -8.46 -4.26 6.87
CA ALA A 105 -7.11 -3.87 7.27
C ALA A 105 -6.33 -3.14 6.18
N GLN A 106 -6.94 -2.86 5.03
CA GLN A 106 -6.28 -2.19 3.91
C GLN A 106 -6.61 -0.71 3.91
N ILE A 107 -5.57 0.12 3.87
CA ILE A 107 -5.67 1.57 3.72
C ILE A 107 -4.99 1.92 2.40
N PHE A 108 -5.65 2.72 1.56
CA PHE A 108 -5.15 3.06 0.24
C PHE A 108 -5.04 4.57 0.03
N ILE A 109 -4.07 4.96 -0.79
CA ILE A 109 -4.04 6.23 -1.50
C ILE A 109 -4.89 6.05 -2.75
N GLN A 110 -5.89 6.91 -2.94
CA GLN A 110 -6.65 6.97 -4.18
C GLN A 110 -6.02 7.99 -5.13
N THR A 111 -5.91 7.64 -6.41
CA THR A 111 -5.40 8.53 -7.47
C THR A 111 -6.24 8.41 -8.75
N ASP A 112 -6.28 9.46 -9.52
CA ASP A 112 -6.85 9.47 -10.88
C ASP A 112 -5.80 9.21 -11.97
N ALA A 113 -4.50 9.10 -11.60
CA ALA A 113 -3.49 8.58 -12.52
C ALA A 113 -3.96 7.25 -13.10
N ALA A 114 -3.89 7.10 -14.42
CA ALA A 114 -4.44 5.94 -15.09
C ALA A 114 -3.67 4.66 -14.71
N ILE A 115 -4.29 3.83 -13.87
CA ILE A 115 -3.80 2.50 -13.50
C ILE A 115 -4.59 1.47 -14.33
N ASN A 116 -3.88 0.57 -14.99
CA ASN A 116 -4.44 -0.50 -15.79
C ASN A 116 -3.78 -1.84 -15.43
N PRO A 117 -4.36 -2.99 -15.83
CA PRO A 117 -3.73 -4.29 -15.63
C PRO A 117 -2.27 -4.29 -16.15
N GLY A 118 -1.32 -4.67 -15.27
CA GLY A 118 0.11 -4.60 -15.50
C GLY A 118 0.82 -3.44 -14.77
N ASN A 119 0.07 -2.43 -14.26
CA ASN A 119 0.65 -1.44 -13.35
C ASN A 119 0.72 -1.93 -11.90
N SER A 120 -0.02 -2.99 -11.55
CA SER A 120 0.02 -3.57 -10.21
C SER A 120 1.44 -4.00 -9.82
N GLY A 121 1.86 -3.64 -8.61
CA GLY A 121 3.22 -3.84 -8.12
C GLY A 121 4.22 -2.77 -8.57
N GLY A 122 3.84 -1.89 -9.49
CA GLY A 122 4.62 -0.74 -9.89
C GLY A 122 4.54 0.42 -8.90
N ALA A 123 5.40 1.41 -9.08
CA ALA A 123 5.52 2.53 -8.16
C ALA A 123 4.46 3.62 -8.42
N LEU A 124 3.94 4.20 -7.34
CA LEU A 124 3.38 5.55 -7.33
C LEU A 124 4.43 6.46 -6.71
N VAL A 125 4.82 7.52 -7.42
CA VAL A 125 5.89 8.43 -6.98
C VAL A 125 5.42 9.88 -6.96
N ASP A 126 6.05 10.69 -6.11
CA ASP A 126 5.91 12.14 -6.10
C ASP A 126 6.67 12.79 -7.27
N MET A 127 6.57 14.11 -7.41
CA MET A 127 7.27 14.87 -8.45
C MET A 127 8.79 14.95 -8.24
N SER A 128 9.30 14.51 -7.09
CA SER A 128 10.73 14.36 -6.81
C SER A 128 11.24 12.97 -7.14
N GLY A 129 10.38 12.06 -7.61
CA GLY A 129 10.68 10.67 -7.94
C GLY A 129 10.80 9.77 -6.72
N ARG A 130 10.27 10.15 -5.54
CA ARG A 130 10.28 9.35 -4.33
C ARG A 130 9.03 8.48 -4.26
N LEU A 131 9.19 7.27 -3.73
CA LEU A 131 8.12 6.29 -3.63
C LEU A 131 7.12 6.69 -2.54
N ILE A 132 5.88 6.97 -2.93
CA ILE A 132 4.75 7.28 -2.04
C ILE A 132 3.76 6.11 -1.92
N GLY A 133 3.81 5.14 -2.84
CA GLY A 133 2.96 3.95 -2.76
C GLY A 133 3.27 2.91 -3.83
N ILE A 134 2.62 1.75 -3.71
CA ILE A 134 2.65 0.66 -4.70
C ILE A 134 1.26 0.53 -5.32
N ASN A 135 1.18 0.72 -6.65
CA ASN A 135 -0.07 0.55 -7.40
C ASN A 135 -0.60 -0.86 -7.21
N THR A 136 -1.88 -1.02 -6.90
CA THR A 136 -2.43 -2.35 -6.62
C THR A 136 -3.71 -2.67 -7.37
N MET A 137 -4.71 -1.83 -7.32
CA MET A 137 -6.02 -2.13 -7.92
C MET A 137 -6.68 -0.89 -8.52
N ILE A 138 -7.74 -1.13 -9.27
CA ILE A 138 -8.66 -0.10 -9.78
C ILE A 138 -10.11 -0.43 -9.39
N TYR A 139 -10.92 0.59 -9.23
CA TYR A 139 -12.36 0.42 -9.20
C TYR A 139 -12.89 0.51 -10.62
N SER A 140 -13.25 -0.64 -11.21
CA SER A 140 -13.68 -0.68 -12.63
C SER A 140 -14.63 -1.84 -12.88
N LYS A 141 -15.67 -1.59 -13.65
CA LYS A 141 -16.60 -2.63 -14.14
C LYS A 141 -16.13 -3.23 -15.47
N THR A 142 -15.27 -2.53 -16.19
CA THR A 142 -14.81 -2.92 -17.53
C THR A 142 -13.38 -3.46 -17.56
N GLY A 143 -12.67 -3.38 -16.43
CA GLY A 143 -11.28 -3.80 -16.29
C GLY A 143 -10.23 -2.76 -16.72
N GLY A 144 -10.66 -1.61 -17.26
CA GLY A 144 -9.79 -0.48 -17.57
C GLY A 144 -9.94 0.66 -16.56
N SER A 145 -8.98 1.59 -16.53
CA SER A 145 -9.03 2.77 -15.68
C SER A 145 -10.21 3.67 -16.01
N VAL A 146 -10.93 4.08 -14.97
CA VAL A 146 -12.01 5.08 -15.02
C VAL A 146 -11.68 6.30 -14.14
N GLY A 147 -10.39 6.51 -13.83
CA GLY A 147 -9.93 7.60 -12.96
C GLY A 147 -10.07 7.29 -11.47
N ILE A 148 -10.21 6.01 -11.09
CA ILE A 148 -10.26 5.57 -9.70
C ILE A 148 -9.27 4.41 -9.55
N GLY A 149 -8.04 4.76 -9.19
CA GLY A 149 -6.96 3.83 -8.90
C GLY A 149 -6.56 3.89 -7.43
N PHE A 150 -5.93 2.83 -6.96
CA PHE A 150 -5.51 2.68 -5.56
C PHE A 150 -4.07 2.21 -5.47
N ALA A 151 -3.34 2.78 -4.52
CA ALA A 151 -1.99 2.38 -4.17
C ALA A 151 -1.86 2.12 -2.66
N ILE A 152 -1.04 1.15 -2.31
CA ILE A 152 -0.68 0.85 -0.93
C ILE A 152 0.32 1.89 -0.46
N PRO A 153 0.10 2.60 0.67
CA PRO A 153 0.98 3.67 1.14
C PRO A 153 2.41 3.21 1.41
N SER A 154 3.39 4.05 1.08
CA SER A 154 4.82 3.76 1.24
C SER A 154 5.22 3.44 2.68
N ASN A 155 4.60 4.08 3.69
CA ASN A 155 4.86 3.79 5.10
C ASN A 155 4.53 2.34 5.45
N LEU A 156 3.42 1.81 4.93
CA LEU A 156 3.08 0.39 5.09
C LEU A 156 4.06 -0.51 4.33
N VAL A 157 4.41 -0.15 3.10
CA VAL A 157 5.40 -0.89 2.29
C VAL A 157 6.74 -0.98 2.99
N ARG A 158 7.20 0.12 3.61
CA ARG A 158 8.46 0.18 4.37
C ARG A 158 8.49 -0.81 5.53
N VAL A 159 7.39 -0.93 6.27
CA VAL A 159 7.27 -1.91 7.38
C VAL A 159 7.55 -3.33 6.89
N TYR A 160 7.02 -3.71 5.73
CA TYR A 160 7.25 -5.04 5.15
C TYR A 160 8.67 -5.21 4.62
N ALA A 161 9.22 -4.18 3.98
CA ALA A 161 10.60 -4.18 3.49
C ALA A 161 11.60 -4.35 4.66
N ASP A 162 11.46 -3.56 5.72
CA ASP A 162 12.32 -3.62 6.91
C ASP A 162 12.18 -4.95 7.67
N SER A 163 10.96 -5.48 7.76
CA SER A 163 10.68 -6.79 8.33
C SER A 163 11.39 -7.90 7.55
N ALA A 164 11.30 -7.87 6.23
CA ALA A 164 11.96 -8.85 5.36
C ALA A 164 13.49 -8.80 5.48
N LEU A 165 14.08 -7.60 5.59
CA LEU A 165 15.52 -7.41 5.82
C LEU A 165 15.99 -7.94 7.17
N SER A 166 15.18 -7.74 8.22
CA SER A 166 15.53 -8.19 9.59
C SER A 166 15.20 -9.65 9.85
N GLY A 167 14.57 -10.37 8.90
CA GLY A 167 14.10 -11.74 9.07
C GLY A 167 12.98 -11.90 10.12
N ARG A 168 12.37 -10.79 10.56
CA ARG A 168 11.25 -10.80 11.48
C ARG A 168 9.94 -10.88 10.71
N LYS A 169 8.93 -11.50 11.31
CA LYS A 169 7.56 -11.41 10.76
C LYS A 169 6.99 -10.03 11.08
N VAL A 170 6.23 -9.47 10.14
CA VAL A 170 5.44 -8.27 10.41
C VAL A 170 4.43 -8.60 11.50
N GLU A 171 4.62 -7.99 12.66
CA GLU A 171 3.63 -8.05 13.73
C GLU A 171 2.51 -7.05 13.42
N ARG A 172 1.28 -7.52 13.49
CA ARG A 172 0.11 -6.66 13.37
C ARG A 172 -0.40 -6.37 14.78
N PRO A 173 -0.15 -5.16 15.31
CA PRO A 173 -0.67 -4.81 16.61
C PRO A 173 -2.20 -4.82 16.56
N TRP A 174 -2.80 -5.52 17.52
CA TRP A 174 -4.24 -5.57 17.68
C TRP A 174 -4.65 -4.66 18.82
N LEU A 175 -5.44 -3.63 18.50
CA LEU A 175 -5.92 -2.69 19.48
C LEU A 175 -6.99 -3.30 20.42
N GLY A 176 -7.82 -4.20 19.88
CA GLY A 176 -8.95 -4.77 20.61
C GLY A 176 -10.12 -3.83 20.76
N ALA A 177 -10.23 -2.84 19.86
CA ALA A 177 -11.34 -1.91 19.76
C ALA A 177 -11.79 -1.81 18.31
N LYS A 178 -13.09 -1.60 18.07
CA LYS A 178 -13.64 -1.16 16.80
C LYS A 178 -13.83 0.36 16.86
N LEU A 179 -13.25 1.03 15.85
CA LEU A 179 -13.32 2.46 15.68
C LEU A 179 -14.15 2.79 14.44
N GLU A 180 -14.94 3.85 14.51
CA GLU A 180 -15.67 4.39 13.38
C GLU A 180 -15.40 5.89 13.26
N PRO A 181 -15.29 6.45 12.03
CA PRO A 181 -15.13 7.90 11.87
C PRO A 181 -16.30 8.64 12.51
N VAL A 182 -16.01 9.77 13.18
CA VAL A 182 -17.06 10.64 13.69
C VAL A 182 -17.75 11.31 12.51
N ASN A 183 -19.01 10.96 12.28
CA ASN A 183 -19.89 11.62 11.32
C ASN A 183 -20.75 12.70 12.03
N ARG A 184 -21.58 13.41 11.25
CA ARG A 184 -22.43 14.50 11.79
C ARG A 184 -23.39 14.01 12.87
N ASP A 185 -24.01 12.85 12.69
CA ASP A 185 -25.02 12.31 13.63
C ASP A 185 -24.35 11.93 14.96
N ILE A 186 -23.15 11.34 14.90
CA ILE A 186 -22.33 11.02 16.06
C ILE A 186 -21.87 12.32 16.75
N ALA A 187 -21.42 13.32 15.98
CA ALA A 187 -20.95 14.59 16.50
C ALA A 187 -22.06 15.36 17.25
N GLU A 188 -23.30 15.31 16.77
CA GLU A 188 -24.45 15.93 17.46
C GLU A 188 -24.69 15.34 18.86
N GLY A 189 -24.42 14.03 19.03
CA GLY A 189 -24.49 13.35 20.33
C GLY A 189 -23.31 13.62 21.24
N LEU A 190 -22.14 14.01 20.68
CA LEU A 190 -20.89 14.25 21.43
C LEU A 190 -20.67 15.72 21.80
N GLY A 191 -21.48 16.66 21.26
CA GLY A 191 -21.39 18.10 21.48
C GLY A 191 -20.85 18.87 20.27
N PRO A 192 -21.14 20.19 20.17
CA PRO A 192 -21.12 20.97 18.92
C PRO A 192 -19.76 21.22 18.28
N ASN A 193 -18.65 20.80 18.86
CA ASN A 193 -17.31 21.11 18.36
C ASN A 193 -16.45 19.88 17.97
N ARG A 194 -17.03 18.68 17.81
CA ARG A 194 -16.28 17.46 17.56
C ARG A 194 -16.76 16.72 16.30
N ILE A 195 -16.48 17.29 15.13
CA ILE A 195 -16.78 16.64 13.82
C ILE A 195 -15.60 15.82 13.30
N THR A 196 -14.49 15.77 14.04
CA THR A 196 -13.26 15.05 13.63
C THR A 196 -12.86 14.03 14.68
N GLY A 197 -12.26 12.93 14.24
CA GLY A 197 -11.78 11.86 15.09
C GLY A 197 -12.43 10.52 14.77
N ALA A 198 -12.20 9.56 15.66
CA ALA A 198 -12.78 8.23 15.59
C ALA A 198 -13.43 7.89 16.94
N VAL A 199 -14.67 7.41 16.90
CA VAL A 199 -15.39 6.94 18.09
C VAL A 199 -15.16 5.45 18.29
N VAL A 200 -14.91 5.06 19.53
CA VAL A 200 -14.84 3.64 19.93
C VAL A 200 -16.26 3.09 19.98
N THR A 201 -16.59 2.18 19.05
CA THR A 201 -17.95 1.58 18.99
C THR A 201 -18.02 0.23 19.69
N ARG A 202 -16.90 -0.48 19.83
CA ARG A 202 -16.83 -1.77 20.52
C ARG A 202 -15.45 -2.00 21.11
N ILE A 203 -15.41 -2.65 22.27
CA ILE A 203 -14.18 -3.10 22.95
C ILE A 203 -14.23 -4.62 23.09
N SER A 204 -13.10 -5.27 22.78
CA SER A 204 -12.90 -6.71 23.02
C SER A 204 -12.48 -6.93 24.46
N ASN A 205 -13.24 -7.76 25.20
CA ASN A 205 -12.96 -8.08 26.59
C ASN A 205 -11.54 -8.62 26.77
N GLY A 206 -10.78 -8.07 27.73
CA GLY A 206 -9.40 -8.48 28.01
C GLY A 206 -8.38 -8.08 26.94
N GLY A 207 -8.80 -7.34 25.91
CA GLY A 207 -7.93 -6.78 24.87
C GLY A 207 -7.07 -5.62 25.37
N PRO A 208 -6.08 -5.17 24.57
CA PRO A 208 -5.23 -4.03 24.92
C PRO A 208 -6.02 -2.76 25.24
N ALA A 209 -6.99 -2.40 24.43
CA ALA A 209 -7.86 -1.25 24.65
C ALA A 209 -8.63 -1.32 25.98
N ALA A 210 -9.20 -2.50 26.31
CA ALA A 210 -9.88 -2.70 27.58
C ALA A 210 -8.93 -2.54 28.77
N ARG A 211 -7.70 -3.10 28.68
CA ARG A 211 -6.69 -2.95 29.73
C ARG A 211 -6.18 -1.52 29.89
N ALA A 212 -6.18 -0.75 28.80
CA ALA A 212 -5.84 0.68 28.81
C ALA A 212 -6.97 1.57 29.32
N GLY A 213 -8.16 1.01 29.60
CA GLY A 213 -9.30 1.76 30.13
C GLY A 213 -10.17 2.44 29.08
N LEU A 214 -9.96 2.16 27.79
CA LEU A 214 -10.85 2.66 26.73
C LEU A 214 -12.26 2.07 26.90
N GLN A 215 -13.27 2.88 26.61
CA GLN A 215 -14.67 2.52 26.70
C GLN A 215 -15.41 2.81 25.39
N PRO A 216 -16.50 2.07 25.07
CA PRO A 216 -17.39 2.48 23.99
C PRO A 216 -17.92 3.90 24.24
N GLY A 217 -17.83 4.75 23.21
CA GLY A 217 -18.17 6.17 23.27
C GLY A 217 -16.99 7.12 23.43
N ASP A 218 -15.79 6.61 23.73
CA ASP A 218 -14.56 7.44 23.70
C ASP A 218 -14.26 7.93 22.28
N VAL A 219 -13.67 9.14 22.17
CA VAL A 219 -13.28 9.79 20.91
C VAL A 219 -11.86 10.30 20.97
#